data_9dcae05b3537bfba39d49c4eb20a92c1
#
_entry.id   9dcae05b3537bfba39d49c4eb20a92c1
#
_cell.length_a   1.000
_cell.length_b   1.000
_cell.length_c   1.000
_cell.angle_alpha   90.00
_cell.angle_beta   90.00
_cell.angle_gamma   90.00
#
_symmetry.space_group_name_H-M   'P 1'
#
loop_
_entity.id
_entity.type
_entity.pdbx_description
1 polymer ?
#
loop_
_entity_poly.entity_id
_entity_poly.type
_entity_poly.pdbx_seq_one_letter_code
_entity_poly.pdbx_strand_id
1 'polypeptide(L)'
;MLLRLKMNYYIKTQKLVESFGFKIVSKDFQRPWGGFLVIDENQAQNFSNHFFKGINIEDLKISGKLSPKILIVKPDSRLSWQYHHRRAEIWRVFKGKVGIIKSEDDTENEMKAYSEGDQITLTQGERHRLIGLDDYGVVAEIWQHTDKNNPSDEEDIVRVQDDFGR
;
A
#
# COMPACT_ATOMS: atom_id res chain seq x y z
N MET A 1 -15.75 -21.74 8.21
CA MET A 1 -16.30 -20.45 8.67
C MET A 1 -15.26 -19.32 8.56
N LEU A 2 -14.08 -19.47 9.11
CA LEU A 2 -13.03 -18.42 9.07
C LEU A 2 -12.59 -18.05 7.65
N LEU A 3 -12.45 -19.01 6.75
CA LEU A 3 -12.06 -18.79 5.36
C LEU A 3 -13.13 -18.02 4.59
N ARG A 4 -14.41 -18.30 4.86
CA ARG A 4 -15.56 -17.62 4.24
C ARG A 4 -15.71 -16.17 4.71
N LEU A 5 -15.37 -15.89 5.97
CA LEU A 5 -15.35 -14.55 6.53
C LEU A 5 -14.20 -13.69 5.96
N LYS A 6 -13.01 -14.30 5.77
CA LYS A 6 -11.84 -13.65 5.16
C LYS A 6 -12.11 -13.25 3.71
N MET A 7 -12.65 -14.18 2.90
CA MET A 7 -13.02 -13.90 1.51
C MET A 7 -14.07 -12.78 1.42
N ASN A 8 -14.98 -12.72 2.39
CA ASN A 8 -16.02 -11.71 2.41
C ASN A 8 -15.47 -10.29 2.60
N TYR A 9 -14.43 -10.10 3.43
CA TYR A 9 -13.81 -8.79 3.64
C TYR A 9 -13.11 -8.26 2.38
N TYR A 10 -12.32 -9.10 1.69
CA TYR A 10 -11.64 -8.73 0.45
C TYR A 10 -12.64 -8.35 -0.65
N ILE A 11 -13.67 -9.16 -0.83
CA ILE A 11 -14.72 -8.91 -1.83
C ILE A 11 -15.51 -7.65 -1.48
N LYS A 12 -15.82 -7.42 -0.21
CA LYS A 12 -16.46 -6.18 0.26
C LYS A 12 -15.63 -4.94 -0.08
N THR A 13 -14.34 -5.00 0.19
CA THR A 13 -13.41 -3.92 -0.12
C THR A 13 -13.32 -3.69 -1.62
N GLN A 14 -13.22 -4.77 -2.41
CA GLN A 14 -13.23 -4.69 -3.87
C GLN A 14 -14.48 -3.97 -4.38
N LYS A 15 -15.66 -4.39 -3.94
CA LYS A 15 -16.93 -3.79 -4.35
C LYS A 15 -17.04 -2.33 -3.96
N LEU A 16 -16.54 -1.97 -2.78
CA LEU A 16 -16.51 -0.58 -2.33
C LEU A 16 -15.62 0.27 -3.24
N VAL A 17 -14.44 -0.19 -3.57
CA VAL A 17 -13.49 0.50 -4.48
C VAL A 17 -14.12 0.64 -5.88
N GLU A 18 -14.73 -0.41 -6.39
CA GLU A 18 -15.45 -0.38 -7.68
C GLU A 18 -16.62 0.59 -7.66
N SER A 19 -17.31 0.73 -6.52
CA SER A 19 -18.44 1.66 -6.37
C SER A 19 -18.03 3.13 -6.51
N PHE A 20 -16.75 3.44 -6.30
CA PHE A 20 -16.20 4.79 -6.54
C PHE A 20 -15.87 5.03 -8.02
N GLY A 21 -16.08 4.04 -8.89
CA GLY A 21 -15.80 4.14 -10.32
C GLY A 21 -14.41 3.67 -10.73
N PHE A 22 -13.64 3.07 -9.81
CA PHE A 22 -12.31 2.56 -10.14
C PHE A 22 -12.36 1.18 -10.78
N LYS A 23 -11.56 1.03 -11.85
CA LYS A 23 -11.35 -0.24 -12.51
C LYS A 23 -10.18 -0.97 -11.87
N ILE A 24 -10.42 -2.19 -11.42
CA ILE A 24 -9.39 -3.07 -10.87
C ILE A 24 -8.85 -3.92 -12.02
N VAL A 25 -7.56 -3.75 -12.34
CA VAL A 25 -6.91 -4.44 -13.47
C VAL A 25 -6.19 -5.72 -13.02
N SER A 26 -5.89 -5.85 -11.74
CA SER A 26 -5.27 -7.04 -11.15
C SER A 26 -5.57 -7.09 -9.66
N LYS A 27 -5.59 -8.29 -9.10
CA LYS A 27 -5.77 -8.49 -7.65
C LYS A 27 -5.12 -9.79 -7.20
N ASP A 28 -4.76 -9.83 -5.92
CA ASP A 28 -4.30 -11.04 -5.25
C ASP A 28 -4.79 -11.02 -3.80
N PHE A 29 -5.65 -11.97 -3.43
CA PHE A 29 -6.20 -12.11 -2.07
C PHE A 29 -5.54 -13.25 -1.30
N GLN A 30 -4.48 -13.83 -1.84
CA GLN A 30 -3.79 -14.99 -1.25
C GLN A 30 -2.39 -14.66 -0.74
N ARG A 31 -2.07 -13.39 -0.56
CA ARG A 31 -0.83 -13.01 0.09
C ARG A 31 -0.84 -13.46 1.55
N PRO A 32 0.30 -13.90 2.09
CA PRO A 32 0.34 -14.38 3.47
C PRO A 32 -0.02 -13.31 4.50
N TRP A 33 0.15 -12.04 4.17
CA TRP A 33 -0.19 -10.89 5.02
C TRP A 33 -1.58 -10.30 4.75
N GLY A 34 -2.24 -10.69 3.66
CA GLY A 34 -3.53 -10.13 3.26
C GLY A 34 -3.76 -10.18 1.76
N GLY A 35 -3.93 -9.03 1.13
CA GLY A 35 -4.14 -8.94 -0.30
C GLY A 35 -4.05 -7.52 -0.85
N PHE A 36 -4.16 -7.40 -2.18
CA PHE A 36 -4.13 -6.09 -2.83
C PHE A 36 -5.00 -6.04 -4.08
N LEU A 37 -5.34 -4.82 -4.45
CA LEU A 37 -6.03 -4.48 -5.70
C LEU A 37 -5.14 -3.50 -6.46
N VAL A 38 -4.92 -3.76 -7.75
CA VAL A 38 -4.22 -2.83 -8.65
C VAL A 38 -5.27 -2.06 -9.45
N ILE A 39 -5.18 -0.74 -9.39
CA ILE A 39 -6.10 0.18 -10.06
C ILE A 39 -5.54 0.56 -11.43
N ASP A 40 -6.42 0.75 -12.42
CA ASP A 40 -6.04 1.21 -13.75
C ASP A 40 -5.23 2.51 -13.67
N GLU A 41 -4.03 2.49 -14.25
CA GLU A 41 -3.12 3.65 -14.25
C GLU A 41 -3.76 4.88 -14.91
N ASN A 42 -4.66 4.68 -15.87
CA ASN A 42 -5.41 5.78 -16.49
C ASN A 42 -6.31 6.54 -15.50
N GLN A 43 -6.62 5.92 -14.37
CA GLN A 43 -7.42 6.52 -13.30
C GLN A 43 -6.57 7.08 -12.15
N ALA A 44 -5.25 7.16 -12.30
CA ALA A 44 -4.36 7.61 -11.23
C ALA A 44 -4.71 9.01 -10.71
N GLN A 45 -5.13 9.94 -11.60
CA GLN A 45 -5.57 11.27 -11.19
C GLN A 45 -6.83 11.19 -10.31
N ASN A 46 -7.84 10.44 -10.76
CA ASN A 46 -9.09 10.27 -10.00
C ASN A 46 -8.83 9.54 -8.68
N PHE A 47 -7.96 8.55 -8.69
CA PHE A 47 -7.54 7.84 -7.48
C PHE A 47 -6.87 8.78 -6.47
N SER A 48 -5.94 9.61 -6.94
CA SER A 48 -5.27 10.60 -6.10
C SER A 48 -6.26 11.63 -5.56
N ASN A 49 -7.17 12.13 -6.39
CA ASN A 49 -8.20 13.08 -5.95
C ASN A 49 -9.12 12.49 -4.88
N HIS A 50 -9.41 11.20 -4.96
CA HIS A 50 -10.30 10.52 -4.01
C HIS A 50 -9.59 10.23 -2.68
N PHE A 51 -8.37 9.69 -2.73
CA PHE A 51 -7.66 9.20 -1.54
C PHE A 51 -6.61 10.15 -0.99
N PHE A 52 -6.05 11.03 -1.80
CA PHE A 52 -4.91 11.87 -1.44
C PHE A 52 -5.22 13.36 -1.68
N LYS A 53 -6.22 13.88 -1.00
CA LYS A 53 -6.63 15.28 -1.12
C LYS A 53 -5.49 16.23 -0.82
N GLY A 54 -5.31 17.23 -1.69
CA GLY A 54 -4.27 18.23 -1.56
C GLY A 54 -2.94 17.86 -2.20
N ILE A 55 -2.81 16.67 -2.81
CA ILE A 55 -1.62 16.27 -3.56
C ILE A 55 -1.80 16.60 -5.04
N ASN A 56 -0.85 17.35 -5.61
CA ASN A 56 -0.77 17.55 -7.05
C ASN A 56 0.06 16.42 -7.66
N ILE A 57 -0.59 15.51 -8.40
CA ILE A 57 0.08 14.34 -8.97
C ILE A 57 1.09 14.70 -10.06
N GLU A 58 0.95 15.85 -10.71
CA GLU A 58 1.94 16.29 -11.72
C GLU A 58 3.31 16.52 -11.09
N ASP A 59 3.35 16.95 -9.82
CA ASP A 59 4.59 17.10 -9.06
C ASP A 59 5.22 15.75 -8.69
N LEU A 60 4.44 14.68 -8.74
CA LEU A 60 4.88 13.32 -8.39
C LEU A 60 5.27 12.49 -9.61
N LYS A 61 4.76 12.83 -10.79
CA LYS A 61 4.95 12.04 -12.02
C LYS A 61 6.31 12.32 -12.66
N ILE A 62 7.30 11.52 -12.31
CA ILE A 62 8.60 11.55 -12.98
C ILE A 62 8.58 10.71 -14.27
N SER A 63 7.93 9.54 -14.24
CA SER A 63 7.83 8.62 -15.37
C SER A 63 6.43 8.56 -15.99
N GLY A 64 5.54 9.48 -15.63
CA GLY A 64 4.14 9.48 -16.05
C GLY A 64 3.29 8.39 -15.37
N LYS A 65 3.80 7.72 -14.34
CA LYS A 65 3.19 6.55 -13.71
C LYS A 65 3.14 6.72 -12.19
N LEU A 66 2.03 6.35 -11.54
CA LEU A 66 1.84 6.42 -10.09
C LEU A 66 1.56 5.06 -9.45
N SER A 67 1.28 4.03 -10.24
CA SER A 67 1.04 2.65 -9.75
C SER A 67 0.01 2.56 -8.62
N PRO A 68 -1.22 3.08 -8.79
CA PRO A 68 -2.19 3.14 -7.70
C PRO A 68 -2.65 1.75 -7.27
N LYS A 69 -2.70 1.54 -5.95
CA LYS A 69 -3.09 0.27 -5.34
C LYS A 69 -3.93 0.45 -4.08
N ILE A 70 -4.67 -0.59 -3.75
CA ILE A 70 -5.30 -0.76 -2.44
C ILE A 70 -4.65 -1.97 -1.77
N LEU A 71 -4.07 -1.77 -0.60
CA LEU A 71 -3.50 -2.82 0.24
C LEU A 71 -4.48 -3.18 1.34
N ILE A 72 -4.71 -4.48 1.55
CA ILE A 72 -5.58 -5.00 2.60
C ILE A 72 -4.71 -5.88 3.50
N VAL A 73 -4.42 -5.39 4.71
CA VAL A 73 -3.66 -6.16 5.68
C VAL A 73 -4.60 -6.86 6.65
N LYS A 74 -4.42 -8.17 6.82
CA LYS A 74 -5.26 -8.96 7.72
C LYS A 74 -4.80 -8.82 9.19
N PRO A 75 -5.71 -9.09 10.18
CA PRO A 75 -5.34 -9.02 11.58
C PRO A 75 -4.09 -9.84 11.91
N ASP A 76 -3.28 -9.33 12.83
CA ASP A 76 -2.10 -9.99 13.37
C ASP A 76 -1.08 -10.47 12.32
N SER A 77 -1.06 -9.81 11.18
CA SER A 77 -0.13 -10.10 10.08
C SER A 77 0.59 -8.84 9.65
N ARG A 78 1.75 -9.01 9.05
CA ARG A 78 2.56 -7.86 8.61
C ARG A 78 3.30 -8.15 7.32
N LEU A 79 3.53 -7.10 6.54
CA LEU A 79 4.40 -7.15 5.38
C LEU A 79 5.85 -7.31 5.85
N SER A 80 6.76 -7.60 4.92
CA SER A 80 8.18 -7.65 5.22
C SER A 80 8.70 -6.28 5.70
N TRP A 81 9.77 -6.31 6.47
CA TRP A 81 10.61 -5.15 6.76
C TRP A 81 11.46 -4.90 5.51
N GLN A 82 11.17 -3.80 4.78
CA GLN A 82 11.56 -3.66 3.40
C GLN A 82 11.90 -2.22 3.01
N TYR A 83 12.60 -2.07 1.90
CA TYR A 83 12.80 -0.76 1.24
C TYR A 83 12.90 -0.93 -0.27
N HIS A 84 12.87 0.18 -0.99
CA HIS A 84 12.89 0.25 -2.44
C HIS A 84 13.96 1.22 -2.93
N HIS A 85 14.60 0.89 -4.05
CA HIS A 85 15.68 1.72 -4.60
C HIS A 85 15.19 2.85 -5.51
N ARG A 86 14.05 2.65 -6.19
CA ARG A 86 13.63 3.51 -7.29
C ARG A 86 12.25 4.13 -7.09
N ARG A 87 11.75 4.15 -5.84
CA ARG A 87 10.48 4.82 -5.52
C ARG A 87 10.40 5.30 -4.08
N ALA A 88 9.62 6.33 -3.89
CA ALA A 88 8.96 6.67 -2.63
C ALA A 88 7.52 6.17 -2.70
N GLU A 89 6.85 6.06 -1.58
CA GLU A 89 5.44 5.67 -1.50
C GLU A 89 4.66 6.66 -0.64
N ILE A 90 3.40 6.87 -0.99
CA ILE A 90 2.47 7.65 -0.16
C ILE A 90 1.30 6.73 0.16
N TRP A 91 1.01 6.61 1.44
CA TRP A 91 -0.09 5.81 1.97
C TRP A 91 -1.14 6.67 2.65
N ARG A 92 -2.39 6.32 2.45
CA ARG A 92 -3.50 6.85 3.23
C ARG A 92 -4.30 5.72 3.83
N VAL A 93 -4.53 5.76 5.13
CA VAL A 93 -5.41 4.77 5.78
C VAL A 93 -6.84 5.03 5.33
N PHE A 94 -7.42 4.05 4.66
CA PHE A 94 -8.75 4.15 4.05
C PHE A 94 -9.84 3.54 4.93
N LYS A 95 -9.57 2.37 5.54
CA LYS A 95 -10.48 1.69 6.46
C LYS A 95 -9.71 1.09 7.63
N GLY A 96 -10.31 1.15 8.81
CA GLY A 96 -9.77 0.56 10.02
C GLY A 96 -8.54 1.30 10.55
N LYS A 97 -7.70 0.54 11.26
CA LYS A 97 -6.44 1.02 11.82
C LYS A 97 -5.31 0.12 11.37
N VAL A 98 -4.13 0.69 11.21
CA VAL A 98 -2.91 -0.05 10.86
C VAL A 98 -1.76 0.39 11.74
N GLY A 99 -0.78 -0.51 11.92
CA GLY A 99 0.51 -0.16 12.46
C GLY A 99 1.51 0.08 11.34
N ILE A 100 2.43 1.01 11.54
CA ILE A 100 3.52 1.28 10.61
C ILE A 100 4.81 1.46 11.40
N ILE A 101 5.86 0.78 10.95
CA ILE A 101 7.23 1.00 11.40
C ILE A 101 8.00 1.63 10.26
N LYS A 102 8.80 2.66 10.55
CA LYS A 102 9.69 3.33 9.61
C LYS A 102 11.07 3.49 10.23
N SER A 103 12.11 3.37 9.40
CA SER A 103 13.49 3.63 9.84
C SER A 103 14.36 4.05 8.66
N GLU A 104 15.38 4.84 8.93
CA GLU A 104 16.39 5.21 7.95
C GLU A 104 17.44 4.10 7.74
N ASP A 105 17.49 3.13 8.63
CA ASP A 105 18.41 1.99 8.57
C ASP A 105 17.67 0.66 8.78
N ASP A 106 18.40 -0.44 8.86
CA ASP A 106 17.83 -1.78 8.97
C ASP A 106 17.26 -2.09 10.36
N THR A 107 17.44 -1.21 11.35
CA THR A 107 16.92 -1.38 12.70
C THR A 107 15.49 -0.85 12.77
N GLU A 108 14.55 -1.70 13.19
CA GLU A 108 13.15 -1.29 13.37
C GLU A 108 13.01 -0.32 14.55
N ASN A 109 12.36 0.80 14.30
CA ASN A 109 11.92 1.72 15.35
C ASN A 109 10.60 1.23 15.96
N GLU A 110 10.07 1.99 16.93
CA GLU A 110 8.78 1.69 17.54
C GLU A 110 7.64 1.80 16.51
N MET A 111 6.71 0.83 16.58
CA MET A 111 5.49 0.87 15.77
C MET A 111 4.59 2.02 16.22
N LYS A 112 4.03 2.74 15.24
CA LYS A 112 2.98 3.74 15.47
C LYS A 112 1.67 3.26 14.85
N ALA A 113 0.56 3.51 15.54
CA ALA A 113 -0.78 3.22 15.03
C ALA A 113 -1.33 4.43 14.26
N TYR A 114 -2.01 4.16 13.16
CA TYR A 114 -2.64 5.16 12.32
C TYR A 114 -4.10 4.80 12.08
N SER A 115 -4.95 5.81 11.96
CA SER A 115 -6.39 5.68 11.81
C SER A 115 -6.87 6.18 10.44
N GLU A 116 -8.13 5.90 10.11
CA GLU A 116 -8.74 6.37 8.86
C GLU A 116 -8.48 7.86 8.63
N GLY A 117 -7.99 8.18 7.44
CA GLY A 117 -7.66 9.54 7.04
C GLY A 117 -6.21 9.95 7.26
N ASP A 118 -5.44 9.22 8.05
CA ASP A 118 -4.02 9.51 8.23
C ASP A 118 -3.23 9.22 6.95
N GLN A 119 -2.31 10.12 6.62
CA GLN A 119 -1.46 10.01 5.45
C GLN A 119 0.00 9.89 5.87
N ILE A 120 0.71 8.96 5.25
CA ILE A 120 2.10 8.66 5.56
C ILE A 120 2.92 8.70 4.28
N THR A 121 4.05 9.40 4.30
CA THR A 121 5.05 9.37 3.23
C THR A 121 6.21 8.48 3.63
N LEU A 122 6.59 7.57 2.73
CA LEU A 122 7.74 6.69 2.85
C LEU A 122 8.73 7.13 1.80
N THR A 123 9.87 7.68 2.22
CA THR A 123 10.86 8.21 1.29
C THR A 123 11.63 7.09 0.59
N GLN A 124 12.30 7.42 -0.52
CA GLN A 124 13.14 6.47 -1.24
C GLN A 124 14.21 5.90 -0.29
N GLY A 125 14.33 4.57 -0.25
CA GLY A 125 15.28 3.87 0.60
C GLY A 125 14.89 3.77 2.07
N GLU A 126 13.87 4.48 2.52
CA GLU A 126 13.38 4.37 3.89
C GLU A 126 12.80 2.98 4.13
N ARG A 127 13.26 2.32 5.20
CA ARG A 127 12.72 1.01 5.59
C ARG A 127 11.34 1.21 6.18
N HIS A 128 10.43 0.32 5.82
CA HIS A 128 9.05 0.40 6.31
C HIS A 128 8.38 -0.96 6.36
N ARG A 129 7.33 -1.04 7.16
CA ARG A 129 6.52 -2.24 7.34
C ARG A 129 5.10 -1.85 7.70
N LEU A 130 4.13 -2.39 6.97
CA LEU A 130 2.70 -2.28 7.27
C LEU A 130 2.27 -3.45 8.15
N ILE A 131 1.50 -3.16 9.19
CA ILE A 131 1.13 -4.14 10.22
C ILE A 131 -0.40 -4.12 10.41
N GLY A 132 -1.01 -5.31 10.35
CA GLY A 132 -2.40 -5.52 10.75
C GLY A 132 -2.51 -5.59 12.27
N LEU A 133 -3.45 -4.85 12.82
CA LEU A 133 -3.73 -4.82 14.26
C LEU A 133 -4.84 -5.81 14.60
N ASP A 134 -5.82 -5.42 15.43
CA ASP A 134 -6.87 -6.33 15.90
C ASP A 134 -7.86 -6.74 14.80
N ASP A 135 -8.00 -5.92 13.76
CA ASP A 135 -8.89 -6.15 12.64
C ASP A 135 -8.20 -5.83 11.31
N TYR A 136 -8.88 -6.06 10.20
CA TYR A 136 -8.39 -5.69 8.87
C TYR A 136 -8.14 -4.18 8.78
N GLY A 137 -7.06 -3.81 8.11
CA GLY A 137 -6.78 -2.43 7.73
C GLY A 137 -6.65 -2.30 6.22
N VAL A 138 -7.08 -1.17 5.67
CA VAL A 138 -7.00 -0.90 4.23
C VAL A 138 -6.27 0.42 4.00
N VAL A 139 -5.28 0.36 3.12
CA VAL A 139 -4.41 1.49 2.78
C VAL A 139 -4.48 1.74 1.28
N ALA A 140 -4.75 2.98 0.89
CA ALA A 140 -4.54 3.43 -0.49
C ALA A 140 -3.07 3.79 -0.67
N GLU A 141 -2.49 3.36 -1.78
CA GLU A 141 -1.07 3.53 -2.09
C GLU A 141 -0.86 4.13 -3.47
N ILE A 142 0.04 5.11 -3.56
CA ILE A 142 0.63 5.55 -4.81
C ILE A 142 2.15 5.53 -4.69
N TRP A 143 2.82 5.26 -5.82
CA TRP A 143 4.27 5.29 -5.92
C TRP A 143 4.73 6.60 -6.56
N GLN A 144 5.76 7.19 -6.00
CA GLN A 144 6.52 8.23 -6.65
C GLN A 144 7.82 7.62 -7.18
N HIS A 145 7.85 7.37 -8.50
CA HIS A 145 9.03 6.84 -9.16
C HIS A 145 10.15 7.89 -9.16
N THR A 146 11.38 7.46 -8.92
CA THR A 146 12.53 8.36 -8.79
C THR A 146 13.48 8.34 -9.98
N ASP A 147 13.35 7.34 -10.86
CA ASP A 147 14.13 7.19 -12.08
C ASP A 147 13.19 7.08 -13.29
N LYS A 148 13.14 8.13 -14.11
CA LYS A 148 12.26 8.15 -15.28
C LYS A 148 12.66 7.16 -16.38
N ASN A 149 13.93 6.75 -16.42
CA ASN A 149 14.46 5.81 -17.41
C ASN A 149 14.30 4.35 -16.97
N ASN A 150 14.10 4.12 -15.67
CA ASN A 150 13.92 2.80 -15.09
C ASN A 150 12.88 2.89 -13.95
N PRO A 151 11.59 2.99 -14.27
CA PRO A 151 10.54 3.06 -13.25
C PRO A 151 10.59 1.86 -12.30
N SER A 152 10.19 2.09 -11.05
CA SER A 152 10.09 1.02 -10.06
C SER A 152 9.00 0.01 -10.44
N ASP A 153 9.17 -1.23 -10.00
CA ASP A 153 8.27 -2.35 -10.21
C ASP A 153 8.18 -3.22 -8.94
N GLU A 154 7.46 -4.32 -9.00
CA GLU A 154 7.29 -5.25 -7.89
C GLU A 154 8.59 -5.95 -7.48
N GLU A 155 9.58 -6.02 -8.36
CA GLU A 155 10.89 -6.63 -8.08
C GLU A 155 11.85 -5.65 -7.42
N ASP A 156 11.55 -4.36 -7.43
CA ASP A 156 12.31 -3.32 -6.74
C ASP A 156 11.99 -3.34 -5.24
N ILE A 157 12.44 -4.38 -4.57
CA ILE A 157 12.23 -4.58 -3.14
C ILE A 157 13.42 -5.30 -2.53
N VAL A 158 13.88 -4.79 -1.39
CA VAL A 158 14.82 -5.50 -0.51
C VAL A 158 14.07 -5.85 0.77
N ARG A 159 13.92 -7.15 1.03
CA ARG A 159 13.33 -7.65 2.26
C ARG A 159 14.42 -7.89 3.28
N VAL A 160 14.50 -7.01 4.28
CA VAL A 160 15.49 -7.12 5.36
C VAL A 160 15.08 -8.24 6.33
N GLN A 161 13.78 -8.35 6.59
CA GLN A 161 13.20 -9.42 7.40
C GLN A 161 11.77 -9.71 6.92
N ASP A 162 11.39 -10.96 6.90
CA ASP A 162 10.07 -11.40 6.47
C ASP A 162 9.60 -12.59 7.30
N ASP A 163 8.43 -12.48 7.92
CA ASP A 163 7.83 -13.55 8.74
C ASP A 163 7.52 -14.81 7.92
N PHE A 164 7.42 -14.67 6.59
CA PHE A 164 7.00 -15.75 5.69
C PHE A 164 8.14 -16.38 4.90
N GLY A 165 9.38 -15.94 5.13
CA GLY A 165 10.59 -16.54 4.54
C GLY A 165 10.76 -16.28 3.04
N ARG A 166 10.27 -15.15 2.56
CA ARG A 166 10.41 -14.78 1.14
C ARG A 166 11.68 -14.04 0.86
#